data_cfcc91f6a706a5707581edf27030b5f6
#
_entry.id   cfcc91f6a706a5707581edf27030b5f6
#
_cell.length_a   1.000
_cell.length_b   1.000
_cell.length_c   1.000
_cell.angle_alpha   90.00
_cell.angle_beta   90.00
_cell.angle_gamma   90.00
#
_symmetry.space_group_name_H-M   'P 1'
#
loop_
_entity.id
_entity.type
_entity.pdbx_description
1 polymer ?
#
loop_
_entity_poly.entity_id
_entity_poly.type
_entity_poly.pdbx_seq_one_letter_code
_entity_poly.pdbx_strand_id
1 'polypeptide(L)'
;YGKEHMETGALIVYTSADSVFQIAAHEEVVPIETLYEYCKIARKILMGDHAVARVIARPFVGEYPNFTRTDRRHDFSLVPPKPTILDQLKAAGKDVIGVGKIYDIFAGQGLTETTPNHGNAKNMEKVFEIQKKDFDGLCYINLVDFDMMYGHRRDIPGYTNALNEFDEALGTFLANM
;
A
#
# COMPACT_ATOMS: atom_id res chain seq x y z
N TYR A 1 -7.61 -3.73 -24.74
CA TYR A 1 -8.51 -3.10 -23.73
C TYR A 1 -8.38 -1.57 -23.69
N GLY A 2 -7.14 -0.99 -23.72
CA GLY A 2 -6.97 0.46 -23.65
C GLY A 2 -7.63 1.22 -24.79
N LYS A 3 -7.48 0.73 -26.03
CA LYS A 3 -8.15 1.30 -27.20
C LYS A 3 -9.68 1.23 -27.08
N GLU A 4 -10.21 0.05 -26.73
CA GLU A 4 -11.63 -0.16 -26.49
C GLU A 4 -12.19 0.76 -25.40
N HIS A 5 -11.45 0.93 -24.30
CA HIS A 5 -11.80 1.87 -23.24
C HIS A 5 -11.91 3.32 -23.75
N MET A 6 -10.95 3.77 -24.56
CA MET A 6 -10.97 5.13 -25.14
C MET A 6 -12.17 5.35 -26.07
N GLU A 7 -12.59 4.31 -26.79
CA GLU A 7 -13.70 4.40 -27.76
C GLU A 7 -15.08 4.27 -27.09
N THR A 8 -15.19 3.47 -26.03
CA THR A 8 -16.49 3.07 -25.45
C THR A 8 -16.74 3.58 -24.03
N GLY A 9 -15.69 4.00 -23.31
CA GLY A 9 -15.78 4.30 -21.90
C GLY A 9 -15.87 3.07 -20.98
N ALA A 10 -15.83 1.84 -21.53
CA ALA A 10 -15.88 0.60 -20.75
C ALA A 10 -14.69 0.50 -19.79
N LEU A 11 -14.96 0.25 -18.52
CA LEU A 11 -13.90 0.12 -17.50
C LEU A 11 -13.05 -1.13 -17.74
N ILE A 12 -11.75 -1.03 -17.50
CA ILE A 12 -10.84 -2.18 -17.56
C ILE A 12 -10.77 -2.78 -16.16
N VAL A 13 -11.38 -3.97 -15.99
CA VAL A 13 -11.40 -4.67 -14.69
C VAL A 13 -10.53 -5.91 -14.77
N TYR A 14 -9.69 -6.11 -13.75
CA TYR A 14 -8.83 -7.28 -13.62
C TYR A 14 -8.50 -7.62 -12.17
N THR A 15 -8.09 -8.85 -11.94
CA THR A 15 -7.72 -9.39 -10.63
C THR A 15 -6.30 -9.93 -10.64
N SER A 16 -5.73 -10.21 -9.48
CA SER A 16 -4.48 -10.93 -9.32
C SER A 16 -4.52 -11.84 -8.09
N ALA A 17 -3.55 -12.75 -7.97
CA ALA A 17 -3.51 -13.78 -6.95
C ALA A 17 -3.43 -13.24 -5.51
N ASP A 18 -3.04 -12.00 -5.33
CA ASP A 18 -2.89 -11.32 -4.03
C ASP A 18 -4.20 -10.68 -3.51
N SER A 19 -5.33 -11.26 -3.88
CA SER A 19 -6.66 -10.85 -3.41
C SER A 19 -6.99 -9.38 -3.69
N VAL A 20 -6.81 -8.95 -4.94
CA VAL A 20 -7.12 -7.59 -5.37
C VAL A 20 -8.14 -7.58 -6.52
N PHE A 21 -8.98 -6.55 -6.53
CA PHE A 21 -9.88 -6.19 -7.62
C PHE A 21 -9.48 -4.80 -8.12
N GLN A 22 -9.10 -4.70 -9.37
CA GLN A 22 -8.50 -3.49 -9.93
C GLN A 22 -9.38 -2.92 -11.03
N ILE A 23 -9.58 -1.61 -11.00
CA ILE A 23 -10.33 -0.87 -12.03
C ILE A 23 -9.37 0.15 -12.64
N ALA A 24 -9.05 -0.02 -13.93
CA ALA A 24 -8.26 0.95 -14.65
C ALA A 24 -9.13 1.76 -15.61
N ALA A 25 -8.85 3.06 -15.69
CA ALA A 25 -9.51 3.99 -16.59
C ALA A 25 -8.58 5.13 -16.99
N HIS A 26 -8.77 5.65 -18.20
CA HIS A 26 -8.09 6.84 -18.68
C HIS A 26 -8.73 8.08 -18.07
N GLU A 27 -7.93 9.01 -17.57
CA GLU A 27 -8.40 10.15 -16.80
C GLU A 27 -9.26 11.15 -17.59
N GLU A 28 -9.08 11.21 -18.92
CA GLU A 28 -9.92 12.03 -19.81
C GLU A 28 -11.26 11.37 -20.16
N VAL A 29 -11.35 10.03 -20.05
CA VAL A 29 -12.58 9.27 -20.35
C VAL A 29 -13.42 9.11 -19.09
N VAL A 30 -12.78 8.78 -17.99
CA VAL A 30 -13.39 8.64 -16.66
C VAL A 30 -12.63 9.52 -15.68
N PRO A 31 -13.19 10.65 -15.26
CA PRO A 31 -12.57 11.53 -14.27
C PRO A 31 -12.18 10.77 -13.00
N ILE A 32 -11.09 11.20 -12.35
CA ILE A 32 -10.50 10.49 -11.22
C ILE A 32 -11.49 10.27 -10.06
N GLU A 33 -12.30 11.28 -9.75
CA GLU A 33 -13.32 11.20 -8.71
C GLU A 33 -14.38 10.14 -9.04
N THR A 34 -14.77 10.05 -10.32
CA THR A 34 -15.71 9.02 -10.79
C THR A 34 -15.12 7.63 -10.68
N LEU A 35 -13.83 7.46 -11.03
CA LEU A 35 -13.12 6.19 -10.86
C LEU A 35 -13.08 5.78 -9.37
N TYR A 36 -12.83 6.73 -8.47
CA TYR A 36 -12.83 6.47 -7.05
C TYR A 36 -14.23 6.08 -6.54
N GLU A 37 -15.30 6.70 -7.03
CA GLU A 37 -16.66 6.29 -6.66
C GLU A 37 -16.98 4.86 -7.16
N TYR A 38 -16.57 4.49 -8.37
CA TYR A 38 -16.71 3.11 -8.84
C TYR A 38 -15.94 2.12 -7.95
N CYS A 39 -14.74 2.46 -7.53
CA CYS A 39 -13.99 1.64 -6.59
C CYS A 39 -14.66 1.52 -5.22
N LYS A 40 -15.27 2.59 -4.71
CA LYS A 40 -16.05 2.55 -3.45
C LYS A 40 -17.30 1.66 -3.59
N ILE A 41 -17.99 1.70 -4.73
CA ILE A 41 -19.11 0.81 -5.02
C ILE A 41 -18.64 -0.64 -5.04
N ALA A 42 -17.56 -0.93 -5.78
CA ALA A 42 -16.97 -2.26 -5.82
C ALA A 42 -16.53 -2.74 -4.42
N ARG A 43 -15.92 -1.85 -3.60
CA ARG A 43 -15.54 -2.17 -2.20
C ARG A 43 -16.75 -2.58 -1.35
N LYS A 44 -17.90 -1.94 -1.52
CA LYS A 44 -19.13 -2.30 -0.80
C LYS A 44 -19.71 -3.64 -1.23
N ILE A 45 -19.58 -3.98 -2.51
CA ILE A 45 -20.07 -5.26 -3.06
C ILE A 45 -19.15 -6.42 -2.64
N LEU A 46 -17.84 -6.21 -2.70
CA LEU A 46 -16.81 -7.23 -2.46
C LEU A 46 -16.52 -7.39 -0.96
N MET A 47 -17.54 -7.78 -0.19
CA MET A 47 -17.52 -8.00 1.26
C MET A 47 -17.99 -9.42 1.59
N GLY A 48 -17.82 -9.85 2.84
CA GLY A 48 -18.22 -11.17 3.30
C GLY A 48 -17.49 -12.29 2.54
N ASP A 49 -18.20 -13.25 2.02
CA ASP A 49 -17.66 -14.42 1.32
C ASP A 49 -16.96 -14.06 -0.01
N HIS A 50 -17.26 -12.89 -0.56
CA HIS A 50 -16.63 -12.35 -1.78
C HIS A 50 -15.60 -11.26 -1.50
N ALA A 51 -15.18 -11.12 -0.24
CA ALA A 51 -14.24 -10.08 0.15
C ALA A 51 -12.89 -10.24 -0.55
N VAL A 52 -12.38 -9.14 -1.08
CA VAL A 52 -10.99 -9.02 -1.55
C VAL A 52 -10.23 -8.09 -0.63
N ALA A 53 -8.93 -8.31 -0.46
CA ALA A 53 -8.11 -7.50 0.43
C ALA A 53 -8.11 -6.01 0.01
N ARG A 54 -8.07 -5.73 -1.30
CA ARG A 54 -8.06 -4.35 -1.82
C ARG A 54 -8.87 -4.22 -3.09
N VAL A 55 -9.61 -3.13 -3.21
CA VAL A 55 -10.08 -2.60 -4.49
C VAL A 55 -9.17 -1.45 -4.87
N ILE A 56 -8.62 -1.45 -6.08
CA ILE A 56 -7.56 -0.51 -6.48
C ILE A 56 -8.02 0.31 -7.69
N ALA A 57 -8.02 1.63 -7.56
CA ALA A 57 -8.11 2.54 -8.69
C ALA A 57 -6.76 2.62 -9.40
N ARG A 58 -6.77 2.39 -10.72
CA ARG A 58 -5.60 2.41 -11.60
C ARG A 58 -5.76 3.42 -12.73
N PRO A 59 -5.70 4.72 -12.44
CA PRO A 59 -5.79 5.74 -13.47
C PRO A 59 -4.56 5.70 -14.40
N PHE A 60 -4.78 6.04 -15.65
CA PHE A 60 -3.73 6.15 -16.66
C PHE A 60 -4.03 7.27 -17.65
N VAL A 61 -3.01 7.71 -18.38
CA VAL A 61 -3.05 8.76 -19.40
C VAL A 61 -2.29 8.31 -20.64
N GLY A 62 -2.30 9.14 -21.69
CA GLY A 62 -1.56 8.92 -22.93
C GLY A 62 -2.44 8.39 -24.06
N GLU A 63 -1.85 8.12 -25.21
CA GLU A 63 -2.53 7.66 -26.41
C GLU A 63 -2.08 6.27 -26.80
N TYR A 64 -2.94 5.54 -27.50
CA TYR A 64 -2.59 4.22 -28.04
C TYR A 64 -1.40 4.32 -29.00
N PRO A 65 -0.37 3.45 -28.89
CA PRO A 65 -0.25 2.33 -27.95
C PRO A 65 0.45 2.68 -26.63
N ASN A 66 0.80 3.93 -26.37
CA ASN A 66 1.71 4.39 -25.29
C ASN A 66 0.93 4.95 -24.11
N PHE A 67 0.23 4.06 -23.37
CA PHE A 67 -0.43 4.44 -22.12
C PHE A 67 0.54 4.39 -20.91
N THR A 68 0.40 5.36 -20.00
CA THR A 68 1.21 5.47 -18.79
C THR A 68 0.33 5.58 -17.55
N ARG A 69 0.61 4.80 -16.51
CA ARG A 69 -0.06 4.91 -15.21
C ARG A 69 0.32 6.20 -14.52
N THR A 70 -0.64 6.84 -13.87
CA THR A 70 -0.39 8.04 -13.06
C THR A 70 -0.12 7.66 -11.61
N ASP A 71 0.33 8.63 -10.82
CA ASP A 71 0.55 8.53 -9.38
C ASP A 71 -0.75 8.61 -8.54
N ARG A 72 -1.88 8.90 -9.20
CA ARG A 72 -3.22 8.96 -8.60
C ARG A 72 -3.86 7.59 -8.34
N ARG A 73 -3.03 6.54 -8.23
CA ARG A 73 -3.47 5.25 -7.74
C ARG A 73 -4.01 5.39 -6.33
N HIS A 74 -5.15 4.73 -6.04
CA HIS A 74 -5.70 4.69 -4.69
C HIS A 74 -6.18 3.28 -4.35
N ASP A 75 -5.80 2.80 -3.15
CA ASP A 75 -6.16 1.48 -2.64
C ASP A 75 -7.29 1.62 -1.61
N PHE A 76 -8.44 1.01 -1.89
CA PHE A 76 -9.58 0.88 -0.97
C PHE A 76 -9.46 -0.47 -0.26
N SER A 77 -8.71 -0.47 0.84
CA SER A 77 -8.42 -1.68 1.62
C SER A 77 -9.65 -2.15 2.38
N LEU A 78 -9.73 -3.47 2.60
CA LEU A 78 -10.68 -4.06 3.51
C LEU A 78 -10.26 -3.73 4.95
N VAL A 79 -11.17 -3.13 5.70
CA VAL A 79 -10.96 -2.96 7.14
C VAL A 79 -10.88 -4.34 7.78
N PRO A 80 -9.93 -4.62 8.68
CA PRO A 80 -9.85 -5.89 9.37
C PRO A 80 -11.21 -6.30 9.96
N PRO A 81 -11.71 -7.53 9.69
CA PRO A 81 -13.06 -7.93 10.08
C PRO A 81 -13.22 -8.17 11.59
N LYS A 82 -12.11 -8.20 12.32
CA LYS A 82 -12.05 -8.34 13.78
C LYS A 82 -10.98 -7.42 14.33
N PRO A 83 -11.09 -7.00 15.61
CA PRO A 83 -10.01 -6.27 16.28
C PRO A 83 -8.68 -7.02 16.19
N THR A 84 -7.65 -6.30 15.81
CA THR A 84 -6.27 -6.79 15.72
C THR A 84 -5.50 -6.47 17.01
N ILE A 85 -4.25 -6.92 17.10
CA ILE A 85 -3.36 -6.50 18.20
C ILE A 85 -3.16 -4.98 18.22
N LEU A 86 -3.20 -4.31 17.05
CA LEU A 86 -3.07 -2.87 16.95
C LEU A 86 -4.22 -2.16 17.65
N ASP A 87 -5.46 -2.67 17.48
CA ASP A 87 -6.65 -2.14 18.16
C ASP A 87 -6.56 -2.33 19.67
N GLN A 88 -6.07 -3.49 20.11
CA GLN A 88 -5.92 -3.81 21.53
C GLN A 88 -4.89 -2.92 22.20
N LEU A 89 -3.74 -2.71 21.57
CA LEU A 89 -2.70 -1.80 22.08
C LEU A 89 -3.22 -0.37 22.17
N LYS A 90 -3.87 0.11 21.10
CA LYS A 90 -4.49 1.45 21.10
C LYS A 90 -5.55 1.60 22.17
N ALA A 91 -6.41 0.60 22.38
CA ALA A 91 -7.43 0.61 23.42
C ALA A 91 -6.83 0.58 24.84
N ALA A 92 -5.64 -0.01 24.99
CA ALA A 92 -4.86 0.02 26.24
C ALA A 92 -4.09 1.34 26.46
N GLY A 93 -4.28 2.34 25.60
CA GLY A 93 -3.61 3.64 25.69
C GLY A 93 -2.14 3.61 25.25
N LYS A 94 -1.73 2.56 24.51
CA LYS A 94 -0.37 2.43 24.00
C LYS A 94 -0.23 3.11 22.63
N ASP A 95 1.00 3.53 22.33
CA ASP A 95 1.33 4.02 21.00
C ASP A 95 1.36 2.88 19.96
N VAL A 96 0.81 3.12 18.78
CA VAL A 96 0.86 2.19 17.65
C VAL A 96 1.28 2.98 16.42
N ILE A 97 2.57 2.93 16.13
CA ILE A 97 3.20 3.72 15.08
C ILE A 97 3.40 2.83 13.84
N GLY A 98 2.76 3.19 12.74
CA GLY A 98 2.90 2.50 11.46
C GLY A 98 3.87 3.22 10.53
N VAL A 99 4.87 2.51 9.97
CA VAL A 99 5.80 3.03 8.98
C VAL A 99 5.71 2.23 7.69
N GLY A 100 5.67 2.92 6.56
CA GLY A 100 5.51 2.30 5.25
C GLY A 100 4.04 2.02 4.92
N LYS A 101 3.72 0.85 4.38
CA LYS A 101 2.34 0.48 3.97
C LYS A 101 1.43 0.00 5.10
N ILE A 102 1.81 0.12 6.35
CA ILE A 102 1.00 -0.39 7.48
C ILE A 102 -0.37 0.28 7.51
N TYR A 103 -0.44 1.59 7.25
CA TYR A 103 -1.72 2.29 7.13
C TYR A 103 -2.62 1.67 6.06
N ASP A 104 -2.09 1.41 4.87
CA ASP A 104 -2.86 0.86 3.75
C ASP A 104 -3.29 -0.59 4.03
N ILE A 105 -2.44 -1.40 4.67
CA ILE A 105 -2.71 -2.80 5.00
C ILE A 105 -3.86 -2.90 6.02
N PHE A 106 -3.86 -2.06 7.04
CA PHE A 106 -4.86 -2.08 8.11
C PHE A 106 -5.99 -1.07 7.92
N ALA A 107 -6.05 -0.38 6.77
CA ALA A 107 -7.01 0.71 6.50
C ALA A 107 -7.02 1.79 7.61
N GLY A 108 -5.85 2.06 8.19
CA GLY A 108 -5.67 3.00 9.30
C GLY A 108 -6.17 2.51 10.65
N GLN A 109 -6.80 1.32 10.71
CA GLN A 109 -7.37 0.79 11.95
C GLN A 109 -6.28 0.45 12.97
N GLY A 110 -6.49 0.85 14.22
CA GLY A 110 -5.61 0.54 15.33
C GLY A 110 -4.31 1.38 15.41
N LEU A 111 -4.05 2.28 14.47
CA LEU A 111 -2.87 3.15 14.49
C LEU A 111 -3.10 4.43 15.29
N THR A 112 -2.06 4.92 15.99
CA THR A 112 -2.02 6.23 16.64
C THR A 112 -1.21 7.25 15.84
N GLU A 113 -0.14 6.81 15.18
CA GLU A 113 0.71 7.62 14.30
C GLU A 113 1.03 6.81 13.03
N THR A 114 1.21 7.48 11.89
CA THR A 114 1.59 6.81 10.65
C THR A 114 2.55 7.66 9.83
N THR A 115 3.45 6.98 9.12
CA THR A 115 4.35 7.58 8.12
C THR A 115 4.17 6.80 6.81
N PRO A 116 3.81 7.47 5.70
CA PRO A 116 3.63 6.80 4.41
C PRO A 116 4.94 6.19 3.90
N ASN A 117 4.81 5.25 2.96
CA ASN A 117 5.95 4.58 2.37
C ASN A 117 6.75 5.51 1.44
N HIS A 118 8.07 5.58 1.65
CA HIS A 118 9.03 6.30 0.82
C HIS A 118 10.22 5.42 0.37
N GLY A 119 10.06 4.09 0.43
CA GLY A 119 11.12 3.10 0.18
C GLY A 119 11.86 2.69 1.44
N ASN A 120 12.61 1.58 1.36
CA ASN A 120 13.24 0.95 2.53
C ASN A 120 14.18 1.89 3.28
N ALA A 121 15.07 2.60 2.58
CA ALA A 121 16.03 3.50 3.19
C ALA A 121 15.35 4.60 4.01
N LYS A 122 14.38 5.30 3.42
CA LYS A 122 13.61 6.36 4.10
C LYS A 122 12.77 5.83 5.25
N ASN A 123 12.20 4.65 5.10
CA ASN A 123 11.44 4.01 6.16
C ASN A 123 12.36 3.66 7.36
N MET A 124 13.60 3.22 7.12
CA MET A 124 14.59 2.97 8.18
C MET A 124 15.08 4.27 8.82
N GLU A 125 15.31 5.35 8.06
CA GLU A 125 15.59 6.68 8.64
C GLU A 125 14.49 7.09 9.63
N LYS A 126 13.23 6.86 9.25
CA LYS A 126 12.08 7.15 10.12
C LYS A 126 12.06 6.28 11.38
N VAL A 127 12.44 5.02 11.28
CA VAL A 127 12.56 4.14 12.46
C VAL A 127 13.63 4.66 13.41
N PHE A 128 14.78 5.15 12.92
CA PHE A 128 15.81 5.77 13.75
C PHE A 128 15.34 7.07 14.44
N GLU A 129 14.47 7.85 13.78
CA GLU A 129 13.84 9.00 14.44
C GLU A 129 12.90 8.57 15.56
N ILE A 130 12.09 7.52 15.31
CA ILE A 130 11.15 6.98 16.30
C ILE A 130 11.90 6.37 17.48
N GLN A 131 13.02 5.69 17.24
CA GLN A 131 13.86 5.10 18.30
C GLN A 131 14.38 6.12 19.31
N LYS A 132 14.48 7.40 18.90
CA LYS A 132 14.90 8.51 19.79
C LYS A 132 13.75 9.11 20.60
N LYS A 133 12.50 8.72 20.29
CA LYS A 133 11.33 9.18 21.02
C LYS A 133 11.10 8.29 22.23
N ASP A 134 10.64 8.88 23.33
CA ASP A 134 10.07 8.12 24.43
C ASP A 134 8.62 7.75 24.06
N PHE A 135 8.36 6.48 23.73
CA PHE A 135 7.03 5.97 23.45
C PHE A 135 6.81 4.60 24.09
N ASP A 136 5.60 4.33 24.50
CA ASP A 136 5.21 3.05 25.13
C ASP A 136 4.22 2.32 24.23
N GLY A 137 4.72 1.38 23.44
CA GLY A 137 3.86 0.68 22.48
C GLY A 137 4.60 -0.10 21.41
N LEU A 138 4.06 -0.06 20.19
CA LEU A 138 4.55 -0.80 19.05
C LEU A 138 4.90 0.15 17.88
N CYS A 139 6.12 0.07 17.37
CA CYS A 139 6.47 0.58 16.05
C CYS A 139 6.45 -0.59 15.05
N TYR A 140 5.52 -0.54 14.09
CA TYR A 140 5.37 -1.56 13.06
C TYR A 140 5.80 -1.01 11.72
N ILE A 141 6.88 -1.59 11.16
CA ILE A 141 7.45 -1.15 9.88
C ILE A 141 7.22 -2.19 8.77
N ASN A 142 6.92 -1.71 7.57
CA ASN A 142 6.90 -2.50 6.35
C ASN A 142 7.94 -1.99 5.35
N LEU A 143 8.94 -2.81 5.05
CA LEU A 143 10.00 -2.53 4.08
C LEU A 143 9.59 -3.08 2.72
N VAL A 144 8.94 -2.24 1.93
CA VAL A 144 8.17 -2.64 0.73
C VAL A 144 9.03 -2.96 -0.48
N ASP A 145 10.26 -2.43 -0.55
CA ASP A 145 11.09 -2.53 -1.75
C ASP A 145 11.50 -3.97 -2.04
N PHE A 146 11.63 -4.81 -1.00
CA PHE A 146 11.90 -6.24 -1.15
C PHE A 146 10.89 -6.92 -2.08
N ASP A 147 9.61 -6.61 -1.91
CA ASP A 147 8.55 -7.13 -2.77
C ASP A 147 8.40 -6.29 -4.05
N MET A 148 8.18 -4.98 -3.90
CA MET A 148 7.71 -4.11 -4.97
C MET A 148 8.78 -3.80 -6.01
N MET A 149 10.03 -3.61 -5.57
CA MET A 149 11.14 -3.26 -6.47
C MET A 149 11.87 -4.49 -7.00
N TYR A 150 12.02 -5.53 -6.19
CA TYR A 150 12.90 -6.66 -6.49
C TYR A 150 12.16 -7.97 -6.65
N GLY A 151 11.30 -8.37 -5.70
CA GLY A 151 10.63 -9.67 -5.67
C GLY A 151 9.76 -9.91 -6.88
N HIS A 152 8.83 -9.02 -7.18
CA HIS A 152 7.95 -9.11 -8.35
C HIS A 152 8.71 -9.05 -9.69
N ARG A 153 9.88 -8.44 -9.72
CA ARG A 153 10.72 -8.33 -10.92
C ARG A 153 11.74 -9.43 -11.04
N ARG A 154 11.84 -10.31 -10.02
CA ARG A 154 12.85 -11.37 -9.93
C ARG A 154 14.28 -10.81 -10.05
N ASP A 155 14.50 -9.61 -9.53
CA ASP A 155 15.80 -8.96 -9.48
C ASP A 155 16.59 -9.48 -8.26
N ILE A 156 17.29 -10.61 -8.45
CA ILE A 156 18.08 -11.24 -7.39
C ILE A 156 19.22 -10.34 -6.90
N PRO A 157 20.02 -9.69 -7.78
CA PRO A 157 21.06 -8.77 -7.32
C PRO A 157 20.51 -7.60 -6.51
N GLY A 158 19.41 -6.95 -6.96
CA GLY A 158 18.77 -5.86 -6.24
C GLY A 158 18.23 -6.30 -4.89
N TYR A 159 17.59 -7.47 -4.81
CA TYR A 159 17.12 -8.03 -3.54
C TYR A 159 18.27 -8.30 -2.56
N THR A 160 19.39 -8.85 -3.04
CA THR A 160 20.58 -9.10 -2.23
C THR A 160 21.18 -7.81 -1.70
N ASN A 161 21.29 -6.78 -2.54
CA ASN A 161 21.77 -5.47 -2.10
C ASN A 161 20.85 -4.85 -1.03
N ALA A 162 19.54 -4.95 -1.22
CA ALA A 162 18.58 -4.46 -0.22
C ALA A 162 18.68 -5.22 1.12
N LEU A 163 19.01 -6.51 1.11
CA LEU A 163 19.30 -7.29 2.34
C LEU A 163 20.56 -6.78 3.04
N ASN A 164 21.63 -6.49 2.30
CA ASN A 164 22.86 -5.95 2.87
C ASN A 164 22.60 -4.56 3.50
N GLU A 165 21.89 -3.69 2.81
CA GLU A 165 21.49 -2.37 3.33
C GLU A 165 20.63 -2.48 4.60
N PHE A 166 19.71 -3.45 4.63
CA PHE A 166 18.90 -3.72 5.82
C PHE A 166 19.74 -4.24 6.98
N ASP A 167 20.69 -5.16 6.72
CA ASP A 167 21.59 -5.71 7.75
C ASP A 167 22.45 -4.64 8.41
N GLU A 168 23.02 -3.73 7.61
CA GLU A 168 23.75 -2.56 8.11
C GLU A 168 22.86 -1.64 8.96
N ALA A 169 21.65 -1.36 8.48
CA ALA A 169 20.68 -0.55 9.20
C ALA A 169 20.23 -1.24 10.50
N LEU A 170 20.04 -2.55 10.49
CA LEU A 170 19.70 -3.34 11.68
C LEU A 170 20.83 -3.29 12.72
N GLY A 171 22.09 -3.42 12.28
CA GLY A 171 23.27 -3.26 13.17
C GLY A 171 23.26 -1.90 13.86
N THR A 172 23.00 -0.83 13.12
CA THR A 172 22.86 0.53 13.67
C THR A 172 21.69 0.63 14.64
N PHE A 173 20.54 0.03 14.31
CA PHE A 173 19.36 0.03 15.18
C PHE A 173 19.64 -0.65 16.52
N LEU A 174 20.25 -1.84 16.48
CA LEU A 174 20.58 -2.61 17.70
C LEU A 174 21.63 -1.91 18.58
N ALA A 175 22.58 -1.21 17.98
CA ALA A 175 23.58 -0.44 18.72
C ALA A 175 23.00 0.75 19.49
N ASN A 176 21.81 1.22 19.11
CA ASN A 176 21.11 2.35 19.74
C ASN A 176 19.99 1.91 20.69
N MET A 177 19.82 0.62 20.92
CA MET A 177 18.89 0.07 21.93
C MET A 177 19.53 0.08 23.32
#